data_5ffdaf6578b4ef7e8dc379a0ee8f2a38
#
_entry.id   5ffdaf6578b4ef7e8dc379a0ee8f2a38
#
_cell.length_a   1.000
_cell.length_b   1.000
_cell.length_c   1.000
_cell.angle_alpha   90.00
_cell.angle_beta   90.00
_cell.angle_gamma   90.00
#
_symmetry.space_group_name_H-M   'P 1'
#
loop_
_entity.id
_entity.type
_entity.pdbx_description
1 polymer ?
#
loop_
_entity_poly.entity_id
_entity_poly.type
_entity_poly.pdbx_seq_one_letter_code
_entity_poly.pdbx_strand_id
1 'polypeptide(L)'
;MKRYSTSGIGSMVMRVFVSLLFFSGTFLKTAESRESDSFYIAKNIELLGEVYRNVSENYVDSIDTAEFMYAGIDGMLETLDPYTVFLDEKESDELGELTSGHYAGIGVRISEIAGEVYVLSVFDGSPAAKAGLRVGDRIEKVDRHIVKGKDLDEVKTFIKGPAGSEVVLTVERYGKKSRVRARITRREVRVNSIRYSGLLGEIGYLVMDSFGNRSPDELKRAINELDAASRIRKRPMAGVILDLRNNPGGLLEAAVDVSGLFVSKGSQVVSTMGRDPESRISYETKRAPVVEKRPLAILINKNSASAAEIVAGAIQELDRGVIVGNRSFGKGLVQSVITLPYDSKLKMTTSKYYTPSGRLIQQEHDWTGGPRKVLEREEKPADGMVFYTRNKRKVYGGGGILPDIRLDGYIPGSYEAALRKDGMLFRFASTYRASHDRIPQAGIDRKSLMRDFAGFLERESFIYKSKPEELLEEVRKSLAGNHKEAHPGIDSLVASLEKEMKLLAGKQKSSESKQVALALEQEILRHYDEEAALRSRIEDDPVVKKALEVLQDPGRYSTLLSP
;
A
#
# COMPACT_ATOMS: atom_id res chain seq x y z
N MET A 1 66.49 -61.52 -15.76
CA MET A 1 65.09 -61.68 -16.20
C MET A 1 64.18 -60.95 -15.26
N LYS A 2 63.76 -59.75 -15.62
CA LYS A 2 62.77 -59.00 -14.85
C LYS A 2 61.50 -58.89 -15.71
N ARG A 3 60.39 -59.47 -15.22
CA ARG A 3 59.05 -59.34 -15.82
C ARG A 3 58.48 -57.97 -15.48
N TYR A 4 58.12 -57.16 -16.46
CA TYR A 4 57.35 -55.95 -16.28
C TYR A 4 55.85 -56.29 -16.37
N SER A 5 55.10 -55.87 -15.33
CA SER A 5 53.66 -56.01 -15.22
C SER A 5 52.98 -54.85 -15.95
N THR A 6 52.17 -55.14 -16.99
CA THR A 6 51.41 -54.19 -17.80
C THR A 6 49.95 -54.05 -17.30
N SER A 7 49.69 -53.67 -16.05
CA SER A 7 48.31 -53.58 -15.51
C SER A 7 47.85 -52.19 -15.08
N GLY A 8 48.56 -51.11 -15.46
CA GLY A 8 48.22 -49.73 -14.97
C GLY A 8 47.55 -48.80 -15.99
N ILE A 9 47.61 -49.07 -17.28
CA ILE A 9 47.21 -48.09 -18.30
C ILE A 9 45.72 -48.26 -18.74
N GLY A 10 45.17 -49.47 -18.67
CA GLY A 10 43.76 -49.72 -19.08
C GLY A 10 42.68 -49.12 -18.18
N SER A 11 42.99 -48.97 -16.86
CA SER A 11 42.03 -48.46 -15.87
C SER A 11 41.89 -46.93 -15.91
N MET A 12 42.94 -46.23 -16.30
CA MET A 12 42.96 -44.73 -16.33
C MET A 12 42.29 -44.19 -17.61
N VAL A 13 42.44 -44.88 -18.76
CA VAL A 13 41.80 -44.52 -20.03
C VAL A 13 40.28 -44.79 -19.96
N MET A 14 39.84 -45.83 -19.26
CA MET A 14 38.41 -46.14 -19.12
C MET A 14 37.72 -45.15 -18.16
N ARG A 15 38.38 -44.61 -17.14
CA ARG A 15 37.80 -43.57 -16.24
C ARG A 15 37.69 -42.20 -16.92
N VAL A 16 38.61 -41.83 -17.80
CA VAL A 16 38.53 -40.57 -18.58
C VAL A 16 37.44 -40.66 -19.66
N PHE A 17 37.24 -41.82 -20.30
CA PHE A 17 36.18 -42.00 -21.28
C PHE A 17 34.76 -42.02 -20.66
N VAL A 18 34.58 -42.57 -19.47
CA VAL A 18 33.30 -42.54 -18.74
C VAL A 18 32.99 -41.11 -18.21
N SER A 19 33.98 -40.34 -17.79
CA SER A 19 33.78 -38.93 -17.40
C SER A 19 33.45 -38.03 -18.58
N LEU A 20 34.01 -38.26 -19.76
CA LEU A 20 33.68 -37.52 -20.99
C LEU A 20 32.30 -37.84 -21.53
N LEU A 21 31.82 -39.10 -21.38
CA LEU A 21 30.46 -39.51 -21.78
C LEU A 21 29.38 -38.94 -20.82
N PHE A 22 29.68 -38.77 -19.53
CA PHE A 22 28.76 -38.10 -18.59
C PHE A 22 28.68 -36.60 -18.82
N PHE A 23 29.77 -35.94 -19.21
CA PHE A 23 29.80 -34.51 -19.51
C PHE A 23 29.14 -34.19 -20.85
N SER A 24 29.28 -35.05 -21.88
CA SER A 24 28.58 -34.89 -23.15
C SER A 24 27.09 -35.19 -23.06
N GLY A 25 26.66 -36.13 -22.19
CA GLY A 25 25.24 -36.47 -21.99
C GLY A 25 24.44 -35.37 -21.27
N THR A 26 25.05 -34.59 -20.40
CA THR A 26 24.41 -33.44 -19.75
C THR A 26 24.30 -32.22 -20.67
N PHE A 27 25.29 -32.00 -21.54
CA PHE A 27 25.22 -30.92 -22.56
C PHE A 27 24.21 -31.22 -23.66
N LEU A 28 24.08 -32.47 -24.09
CA LEU A 28 23.08 -32.90 -25.07
C LEU A 28 21.64 -32.79 -24.52
N LYS A 29 21.39 -33.18 -23.26
CA LYS A 29 20.06 -33.03 -22.66
C LYS A 29 19.62 -31.56 -22.47
N THR A 30 20.54 -30.66 -22.17
CA THR A 30 20.23 -29.24 -22.06
C THR A 30 20.02 -28.55 -23.42
N ALA A 31 20.68 -29.00 -24.47
CA ALA A 31 20.49 -28.53 -25.84
C ALA A 31 19.14 -29.02 -26.42
N GLU A 32 18.82 -30.30 -26.28
CA GLU A 32 17.53 -30.89 -26.74
C GLU A 32 16.32 -30.25 -26.03
N SER A 33 16.41 -29.94 -24.73
CA SER A 33 15.32 -29.28 -23.99
C SER A 33 15.11 -27.85 -24.46
N ARG A 34 16.16 -27.10 -24.77
CA ARG A 34 16.05 -25.71 -25.29
C ARG A 34 15.52 -25.65 -26.74
N GLU A 35 15.90 -26.57 -27.60
CA GLU A 35 15.35 -26.64 -28.95
C GLU A 35 13.86 -27.01 -28.95
N SER A 36 13.43 -27.91 -28.06
CA SER A 36 12.02 -28.25 -27.91
C SER A 36 11.20 -27.07 -27.40
N ASP A 37 11.68 -26.34 -26.41
CA ASP A 37 11.00 -25.17 -25.87
C ASP A 37 10.83 -24.07 -26.93
N SER A 38 11.88 -23.79 -27.71
CA SER A 38 11.83 -22.79 -28.80
C SER A 38 10.83 -23.15 -29.89
N PHE A 39 10.73 -24.42 -30.23
CA PHE A 39 9.75 -24.94 -31.20
C PHE A 39 8.31 -24.74 -30.68
N TYR A 40 8.04 -25.12 -29.43
CA TYR A 40 6.72 -24.93 -28.83
C TYR A 40 6.33 -23.49 -28.70
N ILE A 41 7.27 -22.58 -28.35
CA ILE A 41 7.03 -21.15 -28.32
C ILE A 41 6.60 -20.62 -29.68
N ALA A 42 7.36 -20.95 -30.75
CA ALA A 42 7.04 -20.52 -32.11
C ALA A 42 5.66 -21.05 -32.58
N LYS A 43 5.38 -22.34 -32.36
CA LYS A 43 4.09 -22.95 -32.65
C LYS A 43 2.92 -22.28 -31.93
N ASN A 44 3.09 -21.96 -30.65
CA ASN A 44 2.04 -21.33 -29.84
C ASN A 44 1.77 -19.90 -30.27
N ILE A 45 2.81 -19.14 -30.65
CA ILE A 45 2.67 -17.80 -31.21
C ILE A 45 1.89 -17.83 -32.53
N GLU A 46 2.22 -18.76 -33.44
CA GLU A 46 1.51 -18.93 -34.70
C GLU A 46 0.03 -19.29 -34.48
N LEU A 47 -0.25 -20.24 -33.57
CA LEU A 47 -1.62 -20.63 -33.23
C LEU A 47 -2.42 -19.48 -32.65
N LEU A 48 -1.83 -18.72 -31.70
CA LEU A 48 -2.45 -17.55 -31.11
C LEU A 48 -2.76 -16.49 -32.17
N GLY A 49 -1.82 -16.23 -33.08
CA GLY A 49 -2.00 -15.27 -34.17
C GLY A 49 -3.14 -15.66 -35.12
N GLU A 50 -3.24 -16.97 -35.48
CA GLU A 50 -4.31 -17.49 -36.32
C GLU A 50 -5.68 -17.40 -35.62
N VAL A 51 -5.78 -17.75 -34.33
CA VAL A 51 -7.01 -17.60 -33.55
C VAL A 51 -7.44 -16.15 -33.50
N TYR A 52 -6.52 -15.24 -33.15
CA TYR A 52 -6.79 -13.81 -33.06
C TYR A 52 -7.32 -13.25 -34.39
N ARG A 53 -6.64 -13.58 -35.52
CA ARG A 53 -7.04 -13.13 -36.85
C ARG A 53 -8.42 -13.65 -37.24
N ASN A 54 -8.64 -14.97 -37.10
CA ASN A 54 -9.92 -15.57 -37.48
C ASN A 54 -11.10 -15.02 -36.67
N VAL A 55 -10.94 -14.81 -35.37
CA VAL A 55 -11.98 -14.21 -34.55
C VAL A 55 -12.21 -12.75 -34.94
N SER A 56 -11.15 -11.96 -35.14
CA SER A 56 -11.26 -10.55 -35.51
C SER A 56 -11.94 -10.33 -36.87
N GLU A 57 -11.75 -11.25 -37.83
CA GLU A 57 -12.30 -11.13 -39.18
C GLU A 57 -13.68 -11.76 -39.35
N ASN A 58 -14.01 -12.81 -38.57
CA ASN A 58 -15.16 -13.68 -38.89
C ASN A 58 -16.17 -13.82 -37.75
N TYR A 59 -15.94 -13.21 -36.57
CA TYR A 59 -16.93 -13.27 -35.49
C TYR A 59 -18.22 -12.55 -35.88
N VAL A 60 -19.38 -13.10 -35.46
CA VAL A 60 -20.72 -12.63 -35.90
C VAL A 60 -21.01 -11.16 -35.55
N ASP A 61 -20.51 -10.69 -34.42
CA ASP A 61 -20.66 -9.30 -33.99
C ASP A 61 -19.33 -8.54 -34.13
N SER A 62 -19.38 -7.21 -34.24
CA SER A 62 -18.16 -6.38 -34.23
C SER A 62 -17.50 -6.44 -32.86
N ILE A 63 -16.20 -6.69 -32.84
CA ILE A 63 -15.38 -6.69 -31.63
C ILE A 63 -14.36 -5.56 -31.66
N ASP A 64 -14.04 -5.02 -30.50
CA ASP A 64 -12.85 -4.18 -30.34
C ASP A 64 -11.62 -5.09 -30.32
N THR A 65 -10.82 -4.99 -31.37
CA THR A 65 -9.65 -5.87 -31.54
C THR A 65 -8.56 -5.61 -30.53
N ALA A 66 -8.43 -4.37 -30.01
CA ALA A 66 -7.45 -4.03 -28.98
C ALA A 66 -7.88 -4.63 -27.63
N GLU A 67 -9.14 -4.42 -27.23
CA GLU A 67 -9.70 -4.98 -26.00
C GLU A 67 -9.65 -6.52 -26.00
N PHE A 68 -9.94 -7.14 -27.16
CA PHE A 68 -9.83 -8.59 -27.33
C PHE A 68 -8.40 -9.10 -27.16
N MET A 69 -7.39 -8.39 -27.70
CA MET A 69 -5.98 -8.72 -27.49
C MET A 69 -5.58 -8.60 -26.03
N TYR A 70 -5.96 -7.51 -25.36
CA TYR A 70 -5.63 -7.27 -23.95
C TYR A 70 -6.25 -8.33 -23.05
N ALA A 71 -7.50 -8.72 -23.28
CA ALA A 71 -8.14 -9.82 -22.56
C ALA A 71 -7.40 -11.16 -22.73
N GLY A 72 -6.86 -11.42 -23.92
CA GLY A 72 -6.02 -12.60 -24.19
C GLY A 72 -4.70 -12.56 -23.42
N ILE A 73 -4.01 -11.41 -23.39
CA ILE A 73 -2.77 -11.21 -22.63
C ILE A 73 -3.05 -11.38 -21.13
N ASP A 74 -4.08 -10.73 -20.61
CA ASP A 74 -4.44 -10.81 -19.20
C ASP A 74 -4.77 -12.24 -18.79
N GLY A 75 -5.54 -12.96 -19.60
CA GLY A 75 -5.85 -14.38 -19.35
C GLY A 75 -4.61 -15.27 -19.26
N MET A 76 -3.57 -15.01 -20.06
CA MET A 76 -2.28 -15.72 -19.96
C MET A 76 -1.54 -15.34 -18.66
N LEU A 77 -1.50 -14.05 -18.31
CA LEU A 77 -0.76 -13.56 -17.15
C LEU A 77 -1.44 -13.93 -15.82
N GLU A 78 -2.77 -14.05 -15.80
CA GLU A 78 -3.54 -14.51 -14.63
C GLU A 78 -3.19 -15.94 -14.18
N THR A 79 -2.61 -16.75 -15.06
CA THR A 79 -2.12 -18.09 -14.70
C THR A 79 -0.84 -18.08 -13.88
N LEU A 80 -0.16 -16.95 -13.74
CA LEU A 80 1.13 -16.80 -13.06
C LEU A 80 0.95 -16.31 -11.62
N ASP A 81 0.97 -15.01 -11.42
CA ASP A 81 0.81 -14.34 -10.13
C ASP A 81 0.09 -12.98 -10.31
N PRO A 82 -0.48 -12.37 -9.27
CA PRO A 82 -1.25 -11.13 -9.42
C PRO A 82 -0.41 -9.88 -9.67
N TYR A 83 0.91 -9.99 -9.68
CA TYR A 83 1.83 -8.88 -9.84
C TYR A 83 2.45 -8.83 -11.23
N THR A 84 2.35 -9.95 -11.98
CA THR A 84 2.74 -10.03 -13.38
C THR A 84 1.58 -9.51 -14.22
N VAL A 85 1.75 -8.30 -14.78
CA VAL A 85 0.70 -7.58 -15.49
C VAL A 85 1.25 -6.93 -16.76
N PHE A 86 0.42 -6.86 -17.77
CA PHE A 86 0.62 -6.01 -18.94
C PHE A 86 0.17 -4.60 -18.57
N LEU A 87 0.89 -3.60 -19.02
CA LEU A 87 0.59 -2.20 -18.82
C LEU A 87 0.49 -1.54 -20.21
N ASP A 88 -0.66 -0.97 -20.51
CA ASP A 88 -0.83 -0.16 -21.71
C ASP A 88 -0.04 1.15 -21.60
N GLU A 89 -0.11 2.02 -22.62
CA GLU A 89 0.57 3.32 -22.63
C GLU A 89 0.24 4.16 -21.39
N LYS A 90 -1.03 4.23 -21.02
CA LYS A 90 -1.50 5.03 -19.88
C LYS A 90 -0.99 4.48 -18.55
N GLU A 91 -1.12 3.19 -18.32
CA GLU A 91 -0.64 2.51 -17.10
C GLU A 91 0.89 2.53 -17.00
N SER A 92 1.56 2.48 -18.17
CA SER A 92 3.01 2.64 -18.31
C SER A 92 3.48 4.02 -17.81
N ASP A 93 2.77 5.08 -18.17
CA ASP A 93 3.03 6.45 -17.72
C ASP A 93 2.78 6.59 -16.20
N GLU A 94 1.70 6.01 -15.68
CA GLU A 94 1.40 6.01 -14.24
C GLU A 94 2.49 5.31 -13.42
N LEU A 95 3.02 4.19 -13.91
CA LEU A 95 4.17 3.54 -13.28
C LEU A 95 5.41 4.44 -13.28
N GLY A 96 5.65 5.17 -14.37
CA GLY A 96 6.72 6.15 -14.48
C GLY A 96 6.58 7.29 -13.46
N GLU A 97 5.38 7.82 -13.29
CA GLU A 97 5.07 8.86 -12.29
C GLU A 97 5.32 8.37 -10.85
N LEU A 98 4.89 7.15 -10.52
CA LEU A 98 5.09 6.55 -9.19
C LEU A 98 6.58 6.36 -8.86
N THR A 99 7.38 5.96 -9.83
CA THR A 99 8.82 5.70 -9.61
C THR A 99 9.66 6.97 -9.58
N SER A 100 9.31 7.97 -10.40
CA SER A 100 10.00 9.27 -10.45
C SER A 100 9.59 10.21 -9.32
N GLY A 101 8.38 10.05 -8.78
CA GLY A 101 7.77 10.98 -7.82
C GLY A 101 7.32 12.31 -8.44
N HIS A 102 7.15 12.35 -9.76
CA HIS A 102 6.71 13.53 -10.50
C HIS A 102 5.56 13.18 -11.44
N TYR A 103 4.57 14.04 -11.52
CA TYR A 103 3.51 13.95 -12.53
C TYR A 103 3.09 15.32 -13.04
N ALA A 104 2.58 15.36 -14.26
CA ALA A 104 2.02 16.58 -14.82
C ALA A 104 0.55 16.75 -14.43
N GLY A 105 0.24 17.77 -13.63
CA GLY A 105 -1.10 17.96 -13.10
C GLY A 105 -1.28 19.26 -12.35
N ILE A 106 -2.26 19.30 -11.45
CA ILE A 106 -2.65 20.50 -10.71
C ILE A 106 -2.28 20.46 -9.21
N GLY A 107 -1.87 19.31 -8.67
CA GLY A 107 -1.47 19.17 -7.27
C GLY A 107 -2.64 19.06 -6.30
N VAL A 108 -3.58 18.16 -6.57
CA VAL A 108 -4.67 17.78 -5.67
C VAL A 108 -4.75 16.28 -5.49
N ARG A 109 -5.27 15.84 -4.35
CA ARG A 109 -5.77 14.48 -4.15
C ARG A 109 -7.28 14.52 -4.15
N ILE A 110 -7.91 13.69 -4.95
CA ILE A 110 -9.36 13.58 -5.05
C ILE A 110 -9.81 12.19 -4.60
N SER A 111 -11.05 12.08 -4.17
CA SER A 111 -11.68 10.80 -3.84
C SER A 111 -13.18 10.87 -4.10
N GLU A 112 -13.76 9.71 -4.35
CA GLU A 112 -15.20 9.54 -4.33
C GLU A 112 -15.69 9.35 -2.89
N ILE A 113 -16.71 10.11 -2.51
CA ILE A 113 -17.39 10.04 -1.21
C ILE A 113 -18.90 10.07 -1.49
N ALA A 114 -19.59 9.00 -1.14
CA ALA A 114 -21.03 8.85 -1.35
C ALA A 114 -21.48 9.12 -2.82
N GLY A 115 -20.71 8.62 -3.78
CA GLY A 115 -21.01 8.75 -5.22
C GLY A 115 -20.65 10.11 -5.84
N GLU A 116 -19.98 10.99 -5.10
CA GLU A 116 -19.57 12.31 -5.57
C GLU A 116 -18.06 12.50 -5.40
N VAL A 117 -17.41 13.22 -6.31
CA VAL A 117 -15.95 13.42 -6.29
C VAL A 117 -15.59 14.71 -5.57
N TYR A 118 -14.73 14.62 -4.55
CA TYR A 118 -14.28 15.71 -3.72
C TYR A 118 -12.78 15.91 -3.77
N VAL A 119 -12.35 17.16 -3.56
CA VAL A 119 -10.95 17.50 -3.26
C VAL A 119 -10.67 17.11 -1.80
N LEU A 120 -9.80 16.11 -1.60
CA LEU A 120 -9.39 15.64 -0.26
C LEU A 120 -8.19 16.38 0.30
N SER A 121 -7.27 16.81 -0.59
CA SER A 121 -6.04 17.50 -0.21
C SER A 121 -5.60 18.39 -1.36
N VAL A 122 -5.02 19.52 -1.04
CA VAL A 122 -4.42 20.46 -1.99
C VAL A 122 -2.97 20.67 -1.59
N PHE A 123 -2.03 20.32 -2.46
CA PHE A 123 -0.61 20.40 -2.13
C PHE A 123 -0.15 21.86 -2.07
N ASP A 124 0.61 22.19 -1.04
CA ASP A 124 1.12 23.53 -0.85
C ASP A 124 1.94 24.04 -2.04
N GLY A 125 1.72 25.30 -2.40
CA GLY A 125 2.39 25.92 -3.54
C GLY A 125 2.01 25.38 -4.92
N SER A 126 1.11 24.37 -4.99
CA SER A 126 0.64 23.77 -6.23
C SER A 126 -0.18 24.73 -7.10
N PRO A 127 -0.37 24.43 -8.40
CA PRO A 127 -1.28 25.19 -9.26
C PRO A 127 -2.71 25.27 -8.71
N ALA A 128 -3.23 24.20 -8.12
CA ALA A 128 -4.55 24.17 -7.51
C ALA A 128 -4.67 25.07 -6.27
N ALA A 129 -3.65 25.08 -5.41
CA ALA A 129 -3.59 26.00 -4.27
C ALA A 129 -3.62 27.46 -4.72
N LYS A 130 -2.83 27.80 -5.74
CA LYS A 130 -2.78 29.15 -6.33
C LYS A 130 -4.10 29.57 -6.99
N ALA A 131 -4.84 28.61 -7.55
CA ALA A 131 -6.16 28.84 -8.11
C ALA A 131 -7.28 28.87 -7.06
N GLY A 132 -6.95 28.67 -5.76
CA GLY A 132 -7.86 28.78 -4.64
C GLY A 132 -8.79 27.56 -4.45
N LEU A 133 -8.43 26.39 -4.96
CA LEU A 133 -9.10 25.13 -4.61
C LEU A 133 -8.86 24.82 -3.14
N ARG A 134 -9.82 24.14 -2.51
CA ARG A 134 -9.80 23.82 -1.07
C ARG A 134 -10.26 22.38 -0.84
N VAL A 135 -9.84 21.83 0.29
CA VAL A 135 -10.42 20.60 0.84
C VAL A 135 -11.94 20.81 1.02
N GLY A 136 -12.73 19.83 0.60
CA GLY A 136 -14.20 19.91 0.65
C GLY A 136 -14.86 20.44 -0.62
N ASP A 137 -14.12 20.94 -1.61
CA ASP A 137 -14.69 21.31 -2.91
C ASP A 137 -15.20 20.05 -3.63
N ARG A 138 -16.48 20.00 -3.98
CA ARG A 138 -17.09 18.94 -4.80
C ARG A 138 -16.90 19.26 -6.27
N ILE A 139 -16.26 18.37 -7.01
CA ILE A 139 -15.98 18.56 -8.44
C ILE A 139 -17.22 18.19 -9.25
N GLU A 140 -17.80 19.15 -9.95
CA GLU A 140 -18.97 18.92 -10.83
C GLU A 140 -18.58 18.76 -12.29
N LYS A 141 -17.55 19.55 -12.73
CA LYS A 141 -17.07 19.50 -14.11
C LYS A 141 -15.56 19.68 -14.16
N VAL A 142 -14.94 19.00 -15.11
CA VAL A 142 -13.56 19.23 -15.57
C VAL A 142 -13.64 19.62 -17.04
N ASP A 143 -13.33 20.87 -17.36
CA ASP A 143 -13.58 21.50 -18.66
C ASP A 143 -15.06 21.36 -19.05
N ARG A 144 -15.37 20.63 -20.14
CA ARG A 144 -16.73 20.32 -20.60
C ARG A 144 -17.31 19.02 -20.03
N HIS A 145 -16.47 18.19 -19.37
CA HIS A 145 -16.86 16.87 -18.89
C HIS A 145 -17.59 16.96 -17.54
N ILE A 146 -18.81 16.41 -17.48
CA ILE A 146 -19.56 16.27 -16.23
C ILE A 146 -19.00 15.08 -15.46
N VAL A 147 -18.72 15.27 -14.17
CA VAL A 147 -18.06 14.27 -13.30
C VAL A 147 -19.06 13.27 -12.72
N LYS A 148 -20.32 13.67 -12.50
CA LYS A 148 -21.33 12.80 -11.89
C LYS A 148 -21.51 11.48 -12.66
N GLY A 149 -21.39 10.36 -11.94
CA GLY A 149 -21.54 9.00 -12.48
C GLY A 149 -20.34 8.49 -13.27
N LYS A 150 -19.21 9.20 -13.25
CA LYS A 150 -17.95 8.77 -13.84
C LYS A 150 -17.06 8.11 -12.79
N ASP A 151 -16.29 7.13 -13.23
CA ASP A 151 -15.25 6.53 -12.41
C ASP A 151 -14.20 7.57 -11.99
N LEU A 152 -13.66 7.40 -10.79
CA LEU A 152 -12.62 8.27 -10.24
C LEU A 152 -11.38 8.35 -11.14
N ASP A 153 -10.99 7.24 -11.78
CA ASP A 153 -9.82 7.19 -12.67
C ASP A 153 -10.08 7.92 -13.99
N GLU A 154 -11.30 7.87 -14.51
CA GLU A 154 -11.73 8.70 -15.65
C GLU A 154 -11.65 10.20 -15.29
N VAL A 155 -12.11 10.58 -14.09
CA VAL A 155 -11.99 11.97 -13.61
C VAL A 155 -10.54 12.41 -13.44
N LYS A 156 -9.67 11.55 -12.92
CA LYS A 156 -8.22 11.82 -12.83
C LYS A 156 -7.61 12.06 -14.21
N THR A 157 -8.03 11.29 -15.22
CA THR A 157 -7.55 11.45 -16.61
C THR A 157 -7.91 12.82 -17.16
N PHE A 158 -9.10 13.36 -16.88
CA PHE A 158 -9.47 14.72 -17.31
C PHE A 158 -8.66 15.81 -16.59
N ILE A 159 -8.30 15.58 -15.33
CA ILE A 159 -7.54 16.54 -14.54
C ILE A 159 -6.06 16.54 -14.93
N LYS A 160 -5.46 15.38 -15.21
CA LYS A 160 -4.10 15.23 -15.70
C LYS A 160 -3.97 15.78 -17.12
N GLY A 161 -2.76 15.96 -17.58
CA GLY A 161 -2.44 16.36 -18.97
C GLY A 161 -1.10 17.06 -19.05
N PRO A 162 -0.63 17.40 -20.26
CA PRO A 162 0.70 17.94 -20.48
C PRO A 162 1.00 19.19 -19.65
N ALA A 163 2.21 19.29 -19.11
CA ALA A 163 2.64 20.49 -18.41
C ALA A 163 2.55 21.73 -19.31
N GLY A 164 2.04 22.85 -18.76
CA GLY A 164 1.77 24.08 -19.52
C GLY A 164 0.34 24.17 -20.08
N SER A 165 -0.39 23.07 -20.22
CA SER A 165 -1.78 23.09 -20.65
C SER A 165 -2.71 23.59 -19.53
N GLU A 166 -3.87 24.13 -19.90
CA GLU A 166 -4.89 24.62 -18.95
C GLU A 166 -6.00 23.57 -18.73
N VAL A 167 -6.57 23.60 -17.53
CA VAL A 167 -7.80 22.90 -17.19
C VAL A 167 -8.70 23.80 -16.35
N VAL A 168 -10.02 23.72 -16.54
CA VAL A 168 -10.99 24.48 -15.76
C VAL A 168 -11.82 23.51 -14.93
N LEU A 169 -11.68 23.59 -13.60
CA LEU A 169 -12.54 22.87 -12.68
C LEU A 169 -13.71 23.75 -12.28
N THR A 170 -14.94 23.21 -12.38
CA THR A 170 -16.14 23.80 -11.80
C THR A 170 -16.49 23.00 -10.56
N VAL A 171 -16.42 23.68 -9.40
CA VAL A 171 -16.65 23.03 -8.12
C VAL A 171 -17.81 23.68 -7.35
N GLU A 172 -18.54 22.87 -6.62
CA GLU A 172 -19.44 23.35 -5.58
C GLU A 172 -18.69 23.41 -4.27
N ARG A 173 -18.83 24.55 -3.59
CA ARG A 173 -18.20 24.81 -2.30
C ARG A 173 -19.25 25.10 -1.25
N TYR A 174 -19.22 24.40 -0.13
CA TYR A 174 -20.12 24.67 0.98
C TYR A 174 -20.08 26.15 1.38
N GLY A 175 -21.24 26.72 1.68
CA GLY A 175 -21.38 28.15 2.04
C GLY A 175 -21.33 29.13 0.88
N LYS A 176 -21.13 28.69 -0.38
CA LYS A 176 -21.22 29.54 -1.56
C LYS A 176 -22.47 29.20 -2.37
N LYS A 177 -23.26 30.24 -2.73
CA LYS A 177 -24.45 30.05 -3.57
C LYS A 177 -24.10 29.79 -5.05
N SER A 178 -22.98 30.34 -5.51
CA SER A 178 -22.52 30.20 -6.90
C SER A 178 -21.40 29.15 -7.00
N ARG A 179 -21.31 28.48 -8.14
CA ARG A 179 -20.20 27.59 -8.47
C ARG A 179 -18.90 28.36 -8.56
N VAL A 180 -17.83 27.76 -8.07
CA VAL A 180 -16.47 28.30 -8.19
C VAL A 180 -15.84 27.70 -9.44
N ARG A 181 -15.32 28.56 -10.32
CA ARG A 181 -14.56 28.15 -11.50
C ARG A 181 -13.09 28.41 -11.27
N ALA A 182 -12.28 27.37 -11.21
CA ALA A 182 -10.84 27.45 -11.07
C ALA A 182 -10.16 27.13 -12.41
N ARG A 183 -9.54 28.13 -13.02
CA ARG A 183 -8.68 27.96 -14.21
C ARG A 183 -7.27 27.69 -13.72
N ILE A 184 -6.69 26.56 -14.13
CA ILE A 184 -5.44 26.05 -13.58
C ILE A 184 -4.52 25.63 -14.72
N THR A 185 -3.30 26.17 -14.75
CA THR A 185 -2.25 25.71 -15.65
C THR A 185 -1.57 24.50 -15.04
N ARG A 186 -1.62 23.36 -15.71
CA ARG A 186 -0.94 22.13 -15.28
C ARG A 186 0.57 22.36 -15.22
N ARG A 187 1.21 21.81 -14.23
CA ARG A 187 2.66 21.85 -14.05
C ARG A 187 3.17 20.50 -13.58
N GLU A 188 4.46 20.34 -13.62
CA GLU A 188 5.11 19.24 -12.93
C GLU A 188 4.89 19.41 -11.42
N VAL A 189 4.23 18.42 -10.81
CA VAL A 189 3.96 18.36 -9.39
C VAL A 189 4.84 17.29 -8.77
N ARG A 190 5.53 17.65 -7.70
CA ARG A 190 6.35 16.71 -6.93
C ARG A 190 5.53 16.09 -5.80
N VAL A 191 5.62 14.78 -5.69
CA VAL A 191 5.07 14.04 -4.55
C VAL A 191 6.23 13.59 -3.68
N ASN A 192 6.33 14.16 -2.48
CA ASN A 192 7.35 13.72 -1.52
C ASN A 192 7.01 12.34 -0.97
N SER A 193 8.01 11.48 -0.86
CA SER A 193 7.88 10.18 -0.20
C SER A 193 7.65 10.32 1.31
N ILE A 194 8.14 11.39 1.92
CA ILE A 194 7.95 11.72 3.33
C ILE A 194 6.74 12.63 3.46
N ARG A 195 5.62 12.05 3.90
CA ARG A 195 4.35 12.78 4.09
C ARG A 195 4.34 13.66 5.32
N TYR A 196 5.07 13.25 6.35
CA TYR A 196 5.17 13.97 7.63
C TYR A 196 6.53 13.77 8.26
N SER A 197 7.06 14.82 8.87
CA SER A 197 8.22 14.77 9.76
C SER A 197 8.03 15.74 10.91
N GLY A 198 8.20 15.27 12.15
CA GLY A 198 8.03 16.11 13.35
C GLY A 198 8.70 15.52 14.58
N LEU A 199 8.86 16.35 15.62
CA LEU A 199 9.36 15.91 16.92
C LEU A 199 8.18 15.61 17.86
N LEU A 200 8.12 14.37 18.35
CA LEU A 200 7.25 13.94 19.46
C LEU A 200 8.10 13.89 20.75
N GLY A 201 8.11 15.00 21.49
CA GLY A 201 9.10 15.19 22.57
C GLY A 201 10.52 15.26 22.01
N GLU A 202 11.35 14.28 22.38
CA GLU A 202 12.74 14.11 21.93
C GLU A 202 12.89 13.02 20.84
N ILE A 203 11.80 12.45 20.35
CA ILE A 203 11.81 11.41 19.33
C ILE A 203 11.42 12.02 17.99
N GLY A 204 12.26 11.81 16.97
CA GLY A 204 11.93 12.12 15.58
C GLY A 204 10.93 11.14 15.03
N TYR A 205 9.83 11.63 14.49
CA TYR A 205 8.79 10.81 13.87
C TYR A 205 8.63 11.17 12.40
N LEU A 206 8.72 10.16 11.53
CA LEU A 206 8.64 10.34 10.08
C LEU A 206 7.64 9.33 9.48
N VAL A 207 6.76 9.80 8.61
CA VAL A 207 5.83 8.96 7.84
C VAL A 207 6.30 8.90 6.41
N MET A 208 6.57 7.69 5.93
CA MET A 208 7.06 7.45 4.58
C MET A 208 6.04 6.62 3.79
N ASP A 209 5.50 7.18 2.70
CA ASP A 209 4.39 6.59 1.94
C ASP A 209 4.86 5.70 0.78
N SER A 210 6.09 5.86 0.25
CA SER A 210 6.58 5.11 -0.91
C SER A 210 8.10 5.10 -1.00
N PHE A 211 8.65 4.22 -1.85
CA PHE A 211 10.08 4.09 -2.14
C PHE A 211 10.37 4.43 -3.60
N GLY A 212 10.55 5.71 -3.91
CA GLY A 212 11.00 6.21 -5.21
C GLY A 212 12.50 6.51 -5.22
N ASN A 213 13.02 6.92 -6.38
CA ASN A 213 14.44 7.23 -6.58
C ASN A 213 15.00 8.26 -5.60
N ARG A 214 14.17 9.19 -5.12
CA ARG A 214 14.56 10.31 -4.24
C ARG A 214 14.30 10.05 -2.76
N SER A 215 13.56 9.00 -2.45
CA SER A 215 13.13 8.70 -1.07
C SER A 215 14.28 8.63 -0.06
N PRO A 216 15.47 8.06 -0.38
CA PRO A 216 16.59 8.04 0.57
C PRO A 216 17.11 9.44 0.91
N ASP A 217 17.21 10.33 -0.09
CA ASP A 217 17.68 11.71 0.13
C ASP A 217 16.63 12.56 0.83
N GLU A 218 15.34 12.37 0.55
CA GLU A 218 14.23 13.03 1.24
C GLU A 218 14.18 12.62 2.71
N LEU A 219 14.29 11.33 3.01
CA LEU A 219 14.33 10.83 4.38
C LEU A 219 15.56 11.34 5.14
N LYS A 220 16.74 11.30 4.51
CA LYS A 220 17.97 11.85 5.08
C LYS A 220 17.83 13.32 5.42
N ARG A 221 17.25 14.12 4.53
CA ARG A 221 17.02 15.54 4.76
C ARG A 221 16.09 15.76 5.93
N ALA A 222 14.94 15.07 5.97
CA ALA A 222 13.98 15.17 7.05
C ALA A 222 14.58 14.81 8.41
N ILE A 223 15.39 13.74 8.50
CA ILE A 223 16.12 13.37 9.73
C ILE A 223 17.06 14.50 10.17
N ASN A 224 17.83 15.07 9.24
CA ASN A 224 18.79 16.14 9.56
C ASN A 224 18.08 17.43 10.01
N GLU A 225 16.95 17.78 9.41
CA GLU A 225 16.11 18.91 9.80
C GLU A 225 15.55 18.72 11.21
N LEU A 226 15.07 17.52 11.54
CA LEU A 226 14.61 17.21 12.90
C LEU A 226 15.76 17.26 13.92
N ASP A 227 16.94 16.75 13.58
CA ASP A 227 18.10 16.82 14.45
C ASP A 227 18.53 18.28 14.70
N ALA A 228 18.56 19.11 13.67
CA ALA A 228 18.82 20.53 13.80
C ALA A 228 17.77 21.25 14.67
N ALA A 229 16.48 21.00 14.43
CA ALA A 229 15.39 21.56 15.23
C ALA A 229 15.45 21.15 16.70
N SER A 230 15.83 19.89 16.97
CA SER A 230 15.99 19.37 18.34
C SER A 230 17.12 20.09 19.10
N ARG A 231 18.24 20.37 18.42
CA ARG A 231 19.37 21.12 18.99
C ARG A 231 19.01 22.56 19.30
N ILE A 232 18.26 23.22 18.43
CA ILE A 232 17.76 24.59 18.69
C ILE A 232 16.88 24.62 19.95
N ARG A 233 16.07 23.59 20.17
CA ARG A 233 15.24 23.42 21.38
C ARG A 233 16.05 23.04 22.63
N LYS A 234 17.36 22.85 22.51
CA LYS A 234 18.27 22.34 23.58
C LYS A 234 17.85 20.99 24.15
N ARG A 235 17.16 20.18 23.35
CA ARG A 235 16.72 18.82 23.65
C ARG A 235 17.11 17.94 22.47
N PRO A 236 18.34 17.37 22.46
CA PRO A 236 18.83 16.53 21.36
C PRO A 236 17.88 15.38 21.07
N MET A 237 17.73 15.05 19.80
CA MET A 237 16.89 13.94 19.36
C MET A 237 17.42 12.61 19.95
N ALA A 238 16.63 11.96 20.78
CA ALA A 238 17.00 10.74 21.52
C ALA A 238 16.76 9.44 20.75
N GLY A 239 15.85 9.45 19.77
CA GLY A 239 15.50 8.29 18.96
C GLY A 239 14.71 8.66 17.71
N VAL A 240 14.43 7.66 16.86
CA VAL A 240 13.68 7.84 15.61
C VAL A 240 12.59 6.78 15.48
N ILE A 241 11.41 7.20 15.05
CA ILE A 241 10.33 6.33 14.60
C ILE A 241 10.16 6.56 13.10
N LEU A 242 10.30 5.50 12.29
CA LEU A 242 9.96 5.50 10.88
C LEU A 242 8.65 4.73 10.69
N ASP A 243 7.59 5.43 10.33
CA ASP A 243 6.28 4.84 10.09
C ASP A 243 6.15 4.43 8.62
N LEU A 244 6.13 3.12 8.40
CA LEU A 244 5.93 2.46 7.11
C LEU A 244 4.53 1.83 7.01
N ARG A 245 3.61 2.14 7.89
CA ARG A 245 2.23 1.67 7.80
C ARG A 245 1.56 2.21 6.54
N ASN A 246 0.83 1.35 5.83
CA ASN A 246 0.20 1.63 4.54
C ASN A 246 1.19 2.00 3.41
N ASN A 247 2.47 1.71 3.55
CA ASN A 247 3.47 1.90 2.50
C ASN A 247 3.50 0.64 1.60
N PRO A 248 3.06 0.70 0.33
CA PRO A 248 3.00 -0.45 -0.57
C PRO A 248 4.39 -0.88 -1.09
N GLY A 249 5.44 -0.15 -0.73
CA GLY A 249 6.80 -0.39 -1.21
C GLY A 249 7.22 0.58 -2.31
N GLY A 250 7.93 0.06 -3.30
CA GLY A 250 8.52 0.76 -4.43
C GLY A 250 9.84 0.13 -4.86
N LEU A 251 10.84 0.94 -5.20
CA LEU A 251 12.12 0.49 -5.71
C LEU A 251 12.96 -0.25 -4.66
N LEU A 252 13.52 -1.39 -5.05
CA LEU A 252 14.38 -2.20 -4.19
C LEU A 252 15.63 -1.43 -3.78
N GLU A 253 16.28 -0.77 -4.72
CA GLU A 253 17.48 0.03 -4.46
C GLU A 253 17.21 1.16 -3.47
N ALA A 254 16.03 1.79 -3.55
CA ALA A 254 15.63 2.81 -2.59
C ALA A 254 15.47 2.22 -1.18
N ALA A 255 14.97 0.99 -1.03
CA ALA A 255 14.88 0.31 0.26
C ALA A 255 16.26 0.00 0.84
N VAL A 256 17.22 -0.41 0.00
CA VAL A 256 18.62 -0.64 0.40
C VAL A 256 19.26 0.66 0.89
N ASP A 257 19.10 1.76 0.13
CA ASP A 257 19.67 3.06 0.49
C ASP A 257 18.99 3.67 1.73
N VAL A 258 17.67 3.50 1.90
CA VAL A 258 16.95 3.87 3.14
C VAL A 258 17.45 3.07 4.34
N SER A 259 17.61 1.75 4.20
CA SER A 259 18.21 0.92 5.26
C SER A 259 19.60 1.41 5.64
N GLY A 260 20.40 1.83 4.65
CA GLY A 260 21.72 2.39 4.82
C GLY A 260 21.79 3.70 5.63
N LEU A 261 20.68 4.38 5.87
CA LEU A 261 20.62 5.52 6.79
C LEU A 261 20.69 5.09 8.26
N PHE A 262 20.44 3.82 8.56
CA PHE A 262 20.32 3.29 9.91
C PHE A 262 21.33 2.19 10.24
N VAL A 263 21.81 1.41 9.27
CA VAL A 263 22.73 0.28 9.48
C VAL A 263 24.11 0.59 8.93
N SER A 264 25.14 -0.06 9.47
CA SER A 264 26.54 0.16 9.09
C SER A 264 26.78 -0.14 7.61
N LYS A 265 27.72 0.58 7.01
CA LYS A 265 28.16 0.33 5.62
C LYS A 265 28.63 -1.13 5.46
N GLY A 266 28.28 -1.75 4.34
CA GLY A 266 28.59 -3.15 4.01
C GLY A 266 27.64 -4.16 4.67
N SER A 267 26.57 -3.71 5.34
CA SER A 267 25.55 -4.62 5.85
C SER A 267 24.66 -5.12 4.69
N GLN A 268 24.51 -6.43 4.60
CA GLN A 268 23.54 -7.04 3.69
C GLN A 268 22.13 -6.66 4.13
N VAL A 269 21.33 -6.11 3.20
CA VAL A 269 19.94 -5.70 3.43
C VAL A 269 18.97 -6.74 2.88
N VAL A 270 19.23 -7.23 1.70
CA VAL A 270 18.38 -8.16 0.97
C VAL A 270 19.21 -8.93 -0.05
N SER A 271 18.79 -10.13 -0.41
CA SER A 271 19.29 -10.81 -1.62
C SER A 271 18.13 -11.24 -2.50
N THR A 272 18.36 -11.26 -3.82
CA THR A 272 17.38 -11.73 -4.80
C THR A 272 17.88 -13.02 -5.45
N MET A 273 16.95 -13.88 -5.88
CA MET A 273 17.26 -15.09 -6.62
C MET A 273 16.14 -15.36 -7.62
N GLY A 274 16.51 -15.49 -8.88
CA GLY A 274 15.61 -15.83 -9.98
C GLY A 274 15.34 -17.33 -10.10
N ARG A 275 14.96 -17.75 -11.31
CA ARG A 275 14.73 -19.18 -11.62
C ARG A 275 16.00 -20.01 -11.44
N ASP A 276 17.14 -19.46 -11.81
CA ASP A 276 18.44 -20.09 -11.64
C ASP A 276 18.99 -19.75 -10.24
N PRO A 277 19.33 -20.75 -9.39
CA PRO A 277 19.96 -20.51 -8.10
C PRO A 277 21.27 -19.73 -8.17
N GLU A 278 22.03 -19.82 -9.26
CA GLU A 278 23.27 -19.08 -9.50
C GLU A 278 23.02 -17.59 -9.77
N SER A 279 21.79 -17.18 -10.07
CA SER A 279 21.39 -15.78 -10.28
C SER A 279 21.28 -14.98 -8.98
N ARG A 280 21.72 -15.49 -7.84
CA ARG A 280 21.61 -14.83 -6.55
C ARG A 280 22.45 -13.55 -6.51
N ILE A 281 21.79 -12.42 -6.21
CA ILE A 281 22.42 -11.10 -6.07
C ILE A 281 22.21 -10.64 -4.63
N SER A 282 23.29 -10.22 -3.96
CA SER A 282 23.23 -9.61 -2.64
C SER A 282 23.31 -8.09 -2.75
N TYR A 283 22.47 -7.40 -1.99
CA TYR A 283 22.42 -5.93 -1.93
C TYR A 283 22.86 -5.47 -0.55
N GLU A 284 23.91 -4.66 -0.53
CA GLU A 284 24.54 -4.16 0.68
C GLU A 284 24.50 -2.64 0.75
N THR A 285 24.53 -2.10 1.96
CA THR A 285 24.58 -0.66 2.19
C THR A 285 25.91 -0.06 1.74
N LYS A 286 25.86 1.06 1.03
CA LYS A 286 27.03 1.70 0.40
C LYS A 286 27.62 2.86 1.22
N ARG A 287 26.82 3.46 2.10
CA ARG A 287 27.16 4.69 2.84
C ARG A 287 27.17 4.46 4.34
N ALA A 288 27.84 5.35 5.08
CA ALA A 288 27.77 5.37 6.53
C ALA A 288 26.35 5.84 6.98
N PRO A 289 25.81 5.28 8.07
CA PRO A 289 24.49 5.64 8.57
C PRO A 289 24.44 7.07 9.10
N VAL A 290 23.27 7.68 8.99
CA VAL A 290 22.96 9.02 9.56
C VAL A 290 22.52 8.88 11.02
N VAL A 291 21.86 7.76 11.35
CA VAL A 291 21.33 7.45 12.69
C VAL A 291 21.89 6.11 13.13
N GLU A 292 23.17 6.06 13.55
CA GLU A 292 23.83 4.79 13.88
C GLU A 292 23.46 4.27 15.27
N LYS A 293 23.54 5.12 16.29
CA LYS A 293 23.47 4.71 17.71
C LYS A 293 22.17 5.03 18.43
N ARG A 294 21.32 5.87 17.83
CA ARG A 294 20.04 6.25 18.47
C ARG A 294 19.03 5.10 18.37
N PRO A 295 18.22 4.88 19.40
CA PRO A 295 17.09 3.96 19.33
C PRO A 295 16.22 4.19 18.10
N LEU A 296 15.78 3.10 17.46
CA LEU A 296 14.99 3.10 16.24
C LEU A 296 13.77 2.19 16.38
N ALA A 297 12.61 2.66 16.01
CA ALA A 297 11.43 1.84 15.84
C ALA A 297 10.89 1.98 14.41
N ILE A 298 10.50 0.85 13.81
CA ILE A 298 9.80 0.83 12.52
C ILE A 298 8.36 0.41 12.79
N LEU A 299 7.39 1.22 12.33
CA LEU A 299 5.98 0.87 12.43
C LEU A 299 5.50 0.21 11.13
N ILE A 300 4.83 -0.93 11.25
CA ILE A 300 4.28 -1.66 10.11
C ILE A 300 2.82 -2.09 10.36
N ASN A 301 2.10 -2.35 9.28
CA ASN A 301 0.77 -2.97 9.31
C ASN A 301 0.55 -3.88 8.09
N LYS A 302 -0.63 -4.49 7.99
CA LYS A 302 -0.98 -5.41 6.89
C LYS A 302 -0.84 -4.83 5.47
N ASN A 303 -0.77 -3.52 5.34
CA ASN A 303 -0.58 -2.83 4.06
C ASN A 303 0.88 -2.38 3.83
N SER A 304 1.80 -2.67 4.76
CA SER A 304 3.24 -2.48 4.57
C SER A 304 3.76 -3.62 3.71
N ALA A 305 4.23 -3.33 2.48
CA ALA A 305 4.55 -4.37 1.50
C ALA A 305 5.90 -4.13 0.80
N SER A 306 6.48 -5.21 0.24
CA SER A 306 7.64 -5.15 -0.67
C SER A 306 8.84 -4.37 -0.09
N ALA A 307 9.25 -3.23 -0.67
CA ALA A 307 10.37 -2.39 -0.20
C ALA A 307 10.24 -1.99 1.29
N ALA A 308 9.01 -1.76 1.79
CA ALA A 308 8.77 -1.51 3.21
C ALA A 308 9.11 -2.72 4.08
N GLU A 309 8.85 -3.94 3.56
CA GLU A 309 9.20 -5.19 4.24
C GLU A 309 10.70 -5.49 4.18
N ILE A 310 11.38 -5.06 3.11
CA ILE A 310 12.86 -5.14 3.00
C ILE A 310 13.49 -4.31 4.13
N VAL A 311 13.05 -3.05 4.31
CA VAL A 311 13.56 -2.18 5.38
C VAL A 311 13.24 -2.77 6.76
N ALA A 312 11.98 -3.13 7.01
CA ALA A 312 11.57 -3.67 8.31
C ALA A 312 12.31 -4.98 8.65
N GLY A 313 12.44 -5.90 7.67
CA GLY A 313 13.15 -7.16 7.83
C GLY A 313 14.65 -6.97 8.08
N ALA A 314 15.30 -6.08 7.34
CA ALA A 314 16.71 -5.77 7.54
C ALA A 314 16.98 -5.15 8.92
N ILE A 315 16.15 -4.17 9.34
CA ILE A 315 16.27 -3.55 10.66
C ILE A 315 16.04 -4.57 11.79
N GLN A 316 15.06 -5.46 11.65
CA GLN A 316 14.77 -6.53 12.60
C GLN A 316 15.92 -7.53 12.70
N GLU A 317 16.40 -8.06 11.57
CA GLU A 317 17.36 -9.18 11.55
C GLU A 317 18.80 -8.76 11.78
N LEU A 318 19.12 -7.49 11.55
CA LEU A 318 20.39 -6.88 11.95
C LEU A 318 20.38 -6.39 13.41
N ASP A 319 19.27 -6.60 14.13
CA ASP A 319 19.04 -6.14 15.51
C ASP A 319 19.31 -4.64 15.68
N ARG A 320 18.98 -3.85 14.64
CA ARG A 320 19.22 -2.41 14.62
C ARG A 320 18.08 -1.61 15.26
N GLY A 321 16.89 -2.14 15.28
CA GLY A 321 15.70 -1.47 15.81
C GLY A 321 14.56 -2.43 16.07
N VAL A 322 13.54 -1.92 16.74
CA VAL A 322 12.34 -2.68 17.14
C VAL A 322 11.24 -2.46 16.12
N ILE A 323 10.57 -3.54 15.72
CA ILE A 323 9.43 -3.50 14.81
C ILE A 323 8.14 -3.51 15.64
N VAL A 324 7.25 -2.54 15.42
CA VAL A 324 6.00 -2.37 16.20
C VAL A 324 4.79 -2.30 15.27
N GLY A 325 3.69 -2.91 15.66
CA GLY A 325 2.42 -2.89 14.92
C GLY A 325 1.88 -4.26 14.59
N ASN A 326 1.43 -4.46 13.35
CA ASN A 326 0.88 -5.73 12.89
C ASN A 326 1.77 -6.38 11.85
N ARG A 327 1.51 -7.67 11.59
CA ARG A 327 2.15 -8.41 10.50
C ARG A 327 2.03 -7.62 9.19
N SER A 328 3.12 -7.55 8.42
CA SER A 328 3.15 -6.93 7.11
C SER A 328 2.45 -7.80 6.04
N PHE A 329 2.37 -7.31 4.82
CA PHE A 329 1.63 -7.91 3.72
C PHE A 329 2.16 -9.29 3.29
N GLY A 330 3.47 -9.49 3.25
CA GLY A 330 4.09 -10.73 2.80
C GLY A 330 4.33 -10.81 1.30
N LYS A 331 4.78 -9.71 0.67
CA LYS A 331 5.20 -9.70 -0.73
C LYS A 331 6.72 -9.85 -0.84
N GLY A 332 7.19 -11.07 -1.08
CA GLY A 332 8.60 -11.44 -1.25
C GLY A 332 9.03 -11.63 -2.71
N LEU A 333 8.36 -10.96 -3.66
CA LEU A 333 8.59 -11.06 -5.11
C LEU A 333 9.18 -9.77 -5.66
N VAL A 334 10.10 -9.91 -6.62
CA VAL A 334 10.71 -8.80 -7.36
C VAL A 334 10.14 -8.78 -8.77
N GLN A 335 9.61 -7.64 -9.19
CA GLN A 335 9.15 -7.41 -10.54
C GLN A 335 10.20 -6.65 -11.35
N SER A 336 10.46 -7.12 -12.57
CA SER A 336 11.17 -6.36 -13.59
C SER A 336 10.17 -5.77 -14.57
N VAL A 337 10.48 -4.58 -15.07
CA VAL A 337 9.66 -3.88 -16.07
C VAL A 337 10.38 -3.99 -17.42
N ILE A 338 9.74 -4.63 -18.38
CA ILE A 338 10.24 -4.84 -19.73
C ILE A 338 9.45 -3.90 -20.64
N THR A 339 10.15 -3.04 -21.39
CA THR A 339 9.52 -2.19 -22.40
C THR A 339 9.12 -3.02 -23.60
N LEU A 340 7.90 -2.88 -24.03
CA LEU A 340 7.31 -3.51 -25.19
C LEU A 340 7.06 -2.45 -26.28
N PRO A 341 6.73 -2.83 -27.53
CA PRO A 341 6.30 -1.90 -28.56
C PRO A 341 5.07 -1.07 -28.13
N TYR A 342 4.87 0.08 -28.81
CA TYR A 342 3.74 0.98 -28.60
C TYR A 342 3.64 1.52 -27.16
N ASP A 343 4.78 1.90 -26.58
CA ASP A 343 4.92 2.47 -25.23
C ASP A 343 4.29 1.64 -24.09
N SER A 344 3.93 0.38 -24.39
CA SER A 344 3.45 -0.58 -23.41
C SER A 344 4.60 -1.22 -22.64
N LYS A 345 4.30 -1.83 -21.49
CA LYS A 345 5.26 -2.53 -20.64
C LYS A 345 4.71 -3.84 -20.11
N LEU A 346 5.61 -4.78 -19.89
CA LEU A 346 5.34 -5.99 -19.13
C LEU A 346 6.05 -5.87 -17.78
N LYS A 347 5.28 -5.75 -16.72
CA LYS A 347 5.79 -5.86 -15.36
C LYS A 347 5.67 -7.31 -14.92
N MET A 348 6.80 -8.00 -14.83
CA MET A 348 6.86 -9.45 -14.63
C MET A 348 7.67 -9.82 -13.39
N THR A 349 7.20 -10.78 -12.62
CA THR A 349 7.95 -11.37 -11.51
C THR A 349 9.13 -12.18 -12.05
N THR A 350 10.34 -11.74 -11.72
CA THR A 350 11.60 -12.34 -12.19
C THR A 350 12.41 -12.97 -11.08
N SER A 351 12.19 -12.60 -9.82
CA SER A 351 12.95 -13.12 -8.69
C SER A 351 12.12 -13.13 -7.41
N LYS A 352 12.57 -13.95 -6.46
CA LYS A 352 12.18 -13.88 -5.05
C LYS A 352 13.24 -13.12 -4.28
N TYR A 353 12.86 -12.44 -3.18
CA TYR A 353 13.85 -11.82 -2.32
C TYR A 353 13.87 -12.43 -0.92
N TYR A 354 15.05 -12.37 -0.33
CA TYR A 354 15.38 -12.98 0.94
C TYR A 354 15.99 -11.92 1.87
N THR A 355 15.54 -11.89 3.10
CA THR A 355 16.08 -11.02 4.16
C THR A 355 17.52 -11.41 4.52
N PRO A 356 18.24 -10.64 5.38
CA PRO A 356 19.61 -10.95 5.76
C PRO A 356 19.83 -12.36 6.34
N SER A 357 18.85 -12.89 7.06
CA SER A 357 18.90 -14.27 7.60
C SER A 357 18.66 -15.37 6.56
N GLY A 358 18.34 -15.00 5.31
CA GLY A 358 17.95 -15.94 4.25
C GLY A 358 16.47 -16.31 4.25
N ARG A 359 15.64 -15.63 5.04
CA ARG A 359 14.20 -15.85 5.15
C ARG A 359 13.48 -15.32 3.93
N LEU A 360 12.64 -16.15 3.28
CA LEU A 360 11.65 -15.76 2.30
C LEU A 360 10.38 -15.32 3.06
N ILE A 361 9.92 -14.12 2.80
CA ILE A 361 8.72 -13.57 3.47
C ILE A 361 7.46 -13.67 2.61
N GLN A 362 7.57 -14.20 1.38
CA GLN A 362 6.42 -14.38 0.50
C GLN A 362 5.35 -15.20 1.20
N GLN A 363 4.16 -14.65 1.29
CA GLN A 363 2.99 -15.41 1.72
C GLN A 363 2.67 -16.45 0.63
N GLU A 364 2.59 -17.72 1.02
CA GLU A 364 2.16 -18.77 0.10
C GLU A 364 0.69 -18.56 -0.26
N HIS A 365 0.45 -18.28 -1.53
CA HIS A 365 -0.86 -18.30 -2.13
C HIS A 365 -0.92 -19.48 -3.09
N ASP A 366 -2.01 -20.21 -3.06
CA ASP A 366 -2.29 -21.22 -4.07
C ASP A 366 -2.79 -20.50 -5.33
N TRP A 367 -1.88 -20.28 -6.28
CA TRP A 367 -2.18 -19.62 -7.56
C TRP A 367 -2.81 -20.61 -8.58
N THR A 368 -2.87 -21.91 -8.23
CA THR A 368 -3.40 -22.96 -9.11
C THR A 368 -4.91 -23.07 -8.95
N GLY A 369 -5.69 -22.35 -9.73
CA GLY A 369 -7.12 -22.69 -9.83
C GLY A 369 -8.14 -21.56 -9.89
N GLY A 370 -7.97 -20.55 -10.74
CA GLY A 370 -9.04 -19.63 -11.12
C GLY A 370 -8.96 -18.25 -10.50
N PRO A 371 -9.96 -17.36 -10.76
CA PRO A 371 -9.84 -15.94 -10.52
C PRO A 371 -9.50 -15.60 -9.07
N ARG A 372 -8.52 -14.75 -8.94
CA ARG A 372 -7.87 -14.17 -7.75
C ARG A 372 -8.80 -14.03 -6.53
N LYS A 373 -9.07 -15.11 -5.82
CA LYS A 373 -9.58 -15.00 -4.46
C LYS A 373 -8.40 -14.80 -3.54
N VAL A 374 -8.19 -13.55 -3.12
CA VAL A 374 -7.48 -13.28 -1.87
C VAL A 374 -8.32 -13.90 -0.77
N LEU A 375 -8.01 -15.14 -0.43
CA LEU A 375 -8.64 -15.80 0.72
C LEU A 375 -8.16 -15.02 1.95
N GLU A 376 -9.10 -14.39 2.65
CA GLU A 376 -8.92 -14.03 4.06
C GLU A 376 -8.64 -15.35 4.81
N ARG A 377 -7.38 -15.68 4.93
CA ARG A 377 -6.97 -16.79 5.79
C ARG A 377 -6.94 -16.26 7.21
N GLU A 378 -7.69 -16.94 8.05
CA GLU A 378 -7.47 -16.92 9.51
C GLU A 378 -5.96 -17.01 9.79
N GLU A 379 -5.48 -16.24 10.75
CA GLU A 379 -4.10 -16.21 11.23
C GLU A 379 -3.68 -17.61 11.75
N LYS A 380 -3.38 -18.55 10.85
CA LYS A 380 -2.59 -19.70 11.27
C LYS A 380 -1.19 -19.18 11.59
N PRO A 381 -0.64 -19.56 12.76
CA PRO A 381 0.79 -19.37 13.00
C PRO A 381 1.51 -19.93 11.76
N ALA A 382 2.37 -19.15 11.14
CA ALA A 382 3.19 -19.68 10.07
C ALA A 382 4.00 -20.83 10.69
N ASP A 383 3.70 -22.08 10.35
CA ASP A 383 4.57 -23.24 10.56
C ASP A 383 5.83 -23.09 9.65
N GLY A 384 6.32 -21.84 9.58
CA GLY A 384 7.43 -21.45 8.75
C GLY A 384 8.75 -21.88 9.38
N MET A 385 9.72 -22.12 8.52
CA MET A 385 11.10 -22.36 8.96
C MET A 385 11.56 -21.26 9.90
N VAL A 386 12.21 -21.65 11.00
CA VAL A 386 12.78 -20.73 11.99
C VAL A 386 14.11 -20.21 11.48
N PHE A 387 14.27 -18.90 11.51
CA PHE A 387 15.52 -18.18 11.21
C PHE A 387 15.96 -17.41 12.44
N TYR A 388 17.16 -16.86 12.41
CA TYR A 388 17.72 -16.15 13.55
C TYR A 388 18.29 -14.80 13.12
N THR A 389 18.02 -13.77 13.91
CA THR A 389 18.65 -12.47 13.77
C THR A 389 20.15 -12.53 14.09
N ARG A 390 20.86 -11.43 13.93
CA ARG A 390 22.29 -11.33 14.31
C ARG A 390 22.51 -11.68 15.78
N ASN A 391 21.64 -11.24 16.68
CA ASN A 391 21.68 -11.53 18.12
C ASN A 391 20.99 -12.86 18.50
N LYS A 392 20.65 -13.71 17.51
CA LYS A 392 20.03 -15.03 17.74
C LYS A 392 18.57 -15.00 18.22
N ARG A 393 17.86 -13.87 18.07
CA ARG A 393 16.40 -13.84 18.24
C ARG A 393 15.72 -14.67 17.14
N LYS A 394 14.62 -15.35 17.47
CA LYS A 394 13.87 -16.16 16.50
C LYS A 394 12.99 -15.28 15.62
N VAL A 395 13.05 -15.52 14.32
CA VAL A 395 12.15 -14.95 13.31
C VAL A 395 11.63 -16.05 12.38
N TYR A 396 10.48 -15.85 11.76
CA TYR A 396 9.77 -16.91 11.04
C TYR A 396 9.63 -16.56 9.56
N GLY A 397 9.82 -17.54 8.67
CA GLY A 397 9.59 -17.41 7.23
C GLY A 397 8.12 -17.58 6.86
N GLY A 398 7.74 -17.12 5.65
CA GLY A 398 6.39 -17.24 5.11
C GLY A 398 5.37 -16.28 5.76
N GLY A 399 4.76 -15.40 4.97
CA GLY A 399 3.67 -14.54 5.44
C GLY A 399 4.07 -13.19 6.05
N GLY A 400 5.09 -12.53 5.51
CA GLY A 400 5.48 -11.16 5.89
C GLY A 400 6.37 -11.05 7.13
N ILE A 401 6.59 -9.82 7.55
CA ILE A 401 7.38 -9.49 8.75
C ILE A 401 6.47 -9.48 9.97
N LEU A 402 6.79 -10.32 10.95
CA LEU A 402 6.15 -10.30 12.26
C LEU A 402 6.79 -9.22 13.14
N PRO A 403 6.02 -8.29 13.72
CA PRO A 403 6.60 -7.28 14.59
C PRO A 403 7.09 -7.89 15.91
N ASP A 404 8.11 -7.25 16.52
CA ASP A 404 8.62 -7.59 17.84
C ASP A 404 7.59 -7.24 18.94
N ILE A 405 6.78 -6.21 18.69
CA ILE A 405 5.65 -5.82 19.55
C ILE A 405 4.39 -5.76 18.69
N ARG A 406 3.49 -6.72 18.94
CA ARG A 406 2.18 -6.73 18.28
C ARG A 406 1.21 -5.78 18.96
N LEU A 407 0.64 -4.89 18.17
CA LEU A 407 -0.40 -3.98 18.62
C LEU A 407 -1.22 -3.50 17.42
N ASP A 408 -2.54 -3.58 17.54
CA ASP A 408 -3.44 -3.03 16.53
C ASP A 408 -3.41 -1.51 16.56
N GLY A 409 -3.43 -0.91 15.38
CA GLY A 409 -3.68 0.51 15.23
C GLY A 409 -5.12 0.84 15.64
N TYR A 410 -5.45 2.12 15.57
CA TYR A 410 -6.82 2.54 15.80
C TYR A 410 -7.77 1.88 14.78
N ILE A 411 -8.76 1.14 15.30
CA ILE A 411 -9.83 0.52 14.52
C ILE A 411 -11.10 1.31 14.83
N PRO A 412 -11.70 1.99 13.83
CA PRO A 412 -12.97 2.67 14.04
C PRO A 412 -14.05 1.69 14.51
N GLY A 413 -14.88 2.11 15.44
CA GLY A 413 -16.09 1.40 15.77
C GLY A 413 -17.06 1.36 14.57
N SER A 414 -18.05 0.50 14.61
CA SER A 414 -18.96 0.31 13.47
C SER A 414 -19.81 1.54 13.15
N TYR A 415 -20.17 2.33 14.15
CA TYR A 415 -20.86 3.60 13.95
C TYR A 415 -19.96 4.65 13.30
N GLU A 416 -18.73 4.81 13.80
CA GLU A 416 -17.73 5.71 13.17
C GLU A 416 -17.40 5.26 11.74
N ALA A 417 -17.25 3.94 11.52
CA ALA A 417 -16.99 3.40 10.19
C ALA A 417 -18.11 3.73 9.19
N ALA A 418 -19.38 3.62 9.62
CA ALA A 418 -20.53 4.00 8.81
C ALA A 418 -20.54 5.51 8.49
N LEU A 419 -20.26 6.36 9.49
CA LEU A 419 -20.15 7.81 9.28
C LEU A 419 -19.05 8.19 8.28
N ARG A 420 -17.92 7.47 8.30
CA ARG A 420 -16.82 7.66 7.34
C ARG A 420 -17.20 7.19 5.94
N LYS A 421 -17.79 5.99 5.84
CA LYS A 421 -18.21 5.38 4.56
C LYS A 421 -19.19 6.29 3.81
N ASP A 422 -20.18 6.83 4.52
CA ASP A 422 -21.20 7.71 3.94
C ASP A 422 -20.76 9.19 3.87
N GLY A 423 -19.48 9.46 4.21
CA GLY A 423 -18.87 10.78 4.12
C GLY A 423 -19.41 11.82 5.10
N MET A 424 -20.14 11.42 6.15
CA MET A 424 -20.80 12.34 7.07
C MET A 424 -19.81 13.22 7.83
N LEU A 425 -18.67 12.65 8.28
CA LEU A 425 -17.63 13.42 8.96
C LEU A 425 -17.01 14.48 8.03
N PHE A 426 -16.69 14.08 6.80
CA PHE A 426 -16.09 14.96 5.79
C PHE A 426 -17.02 16.10 5.38
N ARG A 427 -18.28 15.78 5.09
CA ARG A 427 -19.30 16.74 4.67
C ARG A 427 -19.63 17.72 5.78
N PHE A 428 -19.71 17.25 7.01
CA PHE A 428 -19.90 18.15 8.16
C PHE A 428 -18.68 19.07 8.36
N ALA A 429 -17.46 18.55 8.28
CA ALA A 429 -16.24 19.35 8.37
C ALA A 429 -16.18 20.43 7.27
N SER A 430 -16.61 20.11 6.04
CA SER A 430 -16.75 21.08 4.96
C SER A 430 -17.77 22.18 5.28
N THR A 431 -18.91 21.80 5.88
CA THR A 431 -19.94 22.75 6.34
C THR A 431 -19.43 23.64 7.48
N TYR A 432 -18.73 23.05 8.43
CA TYR A 432 -18.10 23.75 9.55
C TYR A 432 -17.07 24.78 9.04
N ARG A 433 -16.21 24.37 8.09
CA ARG A 433 -15.24 25.27 7.44
C ARG A 433 -15.90 26.43 6.70
N ALA A 434 -17.08 26.24 6.15
CA ALA A 434 -17.84 27.27 5.45
C ALA A 434 -18.40 28.36 6.39
N SER A 435 -18.70 27.99 7.64
CA SER A 435 -19.23 28.89 8.66
C SER A 435 -18.17 29.48 9.60
N HIS A 436 -16.94 28.96 9.57
CA HIS A 436 -15.84 29.40 10.44
C HIS A 436 -14.58 29.62 9.62
N ASP A 437 -14.10 30.84 9.49
CA ASP A 437 -12.88 31.16 8.72
C ASP A 437 -11.61 30.59 9.35
N ARG A 438 -11.60 30.39 10.66
CA ARG A 438 -10.48 29.83 11.44
C ARG A 438 -10.98 28.99 12.59
N ILE A 439 -10.14 28.10 13.07
CA ILE A 439 -10.41 27.34 14.30
C ILE A 439 -10.32 28.31 15.48
N PRO A 440 -11.26 28.25 16.45
CA PRO A 440 -11.20 29.08 17.67
C PRO A 440 -9.90 28.86 18.43
N GLN A 441 -9.30 29.94 18.99
CA GLN A 441 -8.06 29.84 19.79
C GLN A 441 -8.19 28.95 21.02
N ALA A 442 -9.39 28.86 21.60
CA ALA A 442 -9.70 28.00 22.74
C ALA A 442 -9.86 26.50 22.36
N GLY A 443 -9.68 26.16 21.07
CA GLY A 443 -9.99 24.83 20.55
C GLY A 443 -11.47 24.65 20.21
N ILE A 444 -11.83 23.45 19.78
CA ILE A 444 -13.21 23.09 19.41
C ILE A 444 -13.91 22.51 20.66
N ASP A 445 -15.02 23.11 21.08
CA ASP A 445 -15.85 22.53 22.14
C ASP A 445 -16.57 21.26 21.62
N ARG A 446 -16.09 20.11 22.04
CA ARG A 446 -16.61 18.80 21.62
C ARG A 446 -18.09 18.60 21.94
N LYS A 447 -18.63 19.20 23.02
CA LYS A 447 -20.05 19.06 23.36
C LYS A 447 -20.93 19.82 22.39
N SER A 448 -20.57 21.07 22.08
CA SER A 448 -21.26 21.86 21.06
C SER A 448 -21.13 21.21 19.69
N LEU A 449 -19.92 20.78 19.32
CA LEU A 449 -19.63 20.10 18.07
C LEU A 449 -20.52 18.88 17.83
N MET A 450 -20.66 18.01 18.83
CA MET A 450 -21.49 16.80 18.72
C MET A 450 -22.97 17.11 18.62
N ARG A 451 -23.45 18.19 19.23
CA ARG A 451 -24.84 18.66 19.08
C ARG A 451 -25.10 19.17 17.66
N ASP A 452 -24.19 19.99 17.14
CA ASP A 452 -24.30 20.54 15.79
C ASP A 452 -24.20 19.42 14.74
N PHE A 453 -23.34 18.42 14.99
CA PHE A 453 -23.22 17.23 14.16
C PHE A 453 -24.49 16.37 14.17
N ALA A 454 -25.13 16.19 15.34
CA ALA A 454 -26.40 15.47 15.42
C ALA A 454 -27.47 16.15 14.56
N GLY A 455 -27.62 17.49 14.68
CA GLY A 455 -28.54 18.27 13.82
C GLY A 455 -28.18 18.21 12.32
N PHE A 456 -26.89 18.07 11.98
CA PHE A 456 -26.47 17.86 10.60
C PHE A 456 -26.91 16.47 10.10
N LEU A 457 -26.70 15.40 10.87
CA LEU A 457 -27.10 14.04 10.52
C LEU A 457 -28.62 13.93 10.28
N GLU A 458 -29.43 14.63 11.08
CA GLU A 458 -30.88 14.71 10.88
C GLU A 458 -31.24 15.37 9.54
N ARG A 459 -30.60 16.52 9.21
CA ARG A 459 -30.84 17.21 7.92
C ARG A 459 -30.43 16.38 6.71
N GLU A 460 -29.33 15.61 6.86
CA GLU A 460 -28.85 14.70 5.81
C GLU A 460 -29.64 13.38 5.76
N SER A 461 -30.64 13.20 6.62
CA SER A 461 -31.43 11.96 6.74
C SER A 461 -30.57 10.72 6.92
N PHE A 462 -29.43 10.84 7.62
CA PHE A 462 -28.51 9.74 7.87
C PHE A 462 -29.11 8.76 8.90
N ILE A 463 -29.27 7.52 8.47
CA ILE A 463 -29.76 6.41 9.31
C ILE A 463 -28.62 5.40 9.46
N TYR A 464 -28.08 5.28 10.67
CA TYR A 464 -27.12 4.22 10.97
C TYR A 464 -27.86 2.88 11.08
N LYS A 465 -27.43 1.91 10.28
CA LYS A 465 -27.78 0.50 10.42
C LYS A 465 -26.54 -0.28 10.82
N SER A 466 -26.63 -1.04 11.88
CA SER A 466 -25.56 -1.97 12.25
C SER A 466 -25.53 -3.17 11.30
N LYS A 467 -24.39 -3.85 11.21
CA LYS A 467 -24.26 -5.03 10.34
C LYS A 467 -25.31 -6.13 10.65
N PRO A 468 -25.64 -6.43 11.93
CA PRO A 468 -26.75 -7.31 12.23
C PRO A 468 -28.11 -6.84 11.70
N GLU A 469 -28.40 -5.51 11.74
CA GLU A 469 -29.65 -4.97 11.18
C GLU A 469 -29.71 -5.12 9.65
N GLU A 470 -28.59 -4.90 8.93
CA GLU A 470 -28.50 -5.14 7.50
C GLU A 470 -28.77 -6.61 7.15
N LEU A 471 -28.14 -7.55 7.86
CA LEU A 471 -28.33 -8.98 7.65
C LEU A 471 -29.77 -9.42 7.94
N LEU A 472 -30.41 -8.85 8.97
CA LEU A 472 -31.81 -9.15 9.28
C LEU A 472 -32.75 -8.63 8.19
N GLU A 473 -32.45 -7.48 7.59
CA GLU A 473 -33.20 -6.95 6.44
C GLU A 473 -33.06 -7.87 5.21
N GLU A 474 -31.87 -8.44 4.97
CA GLU A 474 -31.65 -9.43 3.91
C GLU A 474 -32.47 -10.72 4.17
N VAL A 475 -32.45 -11.21 5.38
CA VAL A 475 -33.28 -12.37 5.80
C VAL A 475 -34.75 -12.07 5.55
N ARG A 476 -35.24 -10.91 5.96
CA ARG A 476 -36.64 -10.48 5.73
C ARG A 476 -37.00 -10.42 4.24
N LYS A 477 -36.12 -9.87 3.39
CA LYS A 477 -36.32 -9.84 1.94
C LYS A 477 -36.37 -11.25 1.36
N SER A 478 -35.50 -12.14 1.82
CA SER A 478 -35.51 -13.56 1.39
C SER A 478 -36.79 -14.29 1.79
N LEU A 479 -37.29 -14.07 3.00
CA LEU A 479 -38.54 -14.66 3.47
C LEU A 479 -39.74 -14.13 2.66
N ALA A 480 -39.79 -12.82 2.37
CA ALA A 480 -40.86 -12.22 1.58
C ALA A 480 -40.87 -12.65 0.11
N GLY A 481 -39.69 -12.97 -0.47
CA GLY A 481 -39.56 -13.40 -1.86
C GLY A 481 -39.91 -14.86 -2.12
N ASN A 482 -39.76 -15.74 -1.13
CA ASN A 482 -39.87 -17.19 -1.30
C ASN A 482 -41.20 -17.79 -0.78
N HIS A 483 -41.97 -17.07 0.02
CA HIS A 483 -43.20 -17.58 0.61
C HIS A 483 -44.35 -16.62 0.43
N LYS A 484 -45.38 -17.06 -0.32
CA LYS A 484 -46.68 -16.34 -0.45
C LYS A 484 -47.58 -16.47 0.78
N GLU A 485 -47.22 -17.32 1.73
CA GLU A 485 -47.96 -17.54 2.98
C GLU A 485 -47.29 -16.82 4.14
N ALA A 486 -48.02 -15.97 4.82
CA ALA A 486 -47.58 -15.31 6.05
C ALA A 486 -47.27 -16.34 7.15
N HIS A 487 -46.09 -16.24 7.73
CA HIS A 487 -45.72 -17.04 8.89
C HIS A 487 -45.73 -16.15 10.16
N PRO A 488 -46.86 -15.99 10.87
CA PRO A 488 -46.99 -15.05 11.99
C PRO A 488 -45.96 -15.25 13.11
N GLY A 489 -45.50 -16.49 13.31
CA GLY A 489 -44.46 -16.79 14.28
C GLY A 489 -43.08 -16.25 13.87
N ILE A 490 -42.71 -16.35 12.59
CA ILE A 490 -41.45 -15.82 12.09
C ILE A 490 -41.48 -14.30 12.11
N ASP A 491 -42.58 -13.69 11.66
CA ASP A 491 -42.73 -12.22 11.63
C ASP A 491 -42.60 -11.62 13.03
N SER A 492 -43.19 -12.27 14.05
CA SER A 492 -43.06 -11.86 15.45
C SER A 492 -41.63 -11.96 16.00
N LEU A 493 -40.91 -13.03 15.63
CA LEU A 493 -39.50 -13.21 16.02
C LEU A 493 -38.61 -12.17 15.35
N VAL A 494 -38.80 -11.92 14.07
CA VAL A 494 -38.07 -10.89 13.30
C VAL A 494 -38.32 -9.52 13.91
N ALA A 495 -39.55 -9.14 14.19
CA ALA A 495 -39.89 -7.87 14.83
C ALA A 495 -39.26 -7.71 16.24
N SER A 496 -39.22 -8.79 17.03
CA SER A 496 -38.55 -8.79 18.33
C SER A 496 -37.03 -8.59 18.18
N LEU A 497 -36.42 -9.28 17.21
CA LEU A 497 -35.00 -9.14 16.91
C LEU A 497 -34.66 -7.72 16.43
N GLU A 498 -35.48 -7.12 15.55
CA GLU A 498 -35.30 -5.74 15.11
C GLU A 498 -35.29 -4.76 16.28
N LYS A 499 -36.19 -4.95 17.25
CA LYS A 499 -36.24 -4.11 18.46
C LYS A 499 -34.94 -4.19 19.27
N GLU A 500 -34.46 -5.39 19.52
CA GLU A 500 -33.21 -5.61 20.29
C GLU A 500 -31.99 -5.06 19.52
N MET A 501 -31.92 -5.27 18.22
CA MET A 501 -30.84 -4.72 17.39
C MET A 501 -30.80 -3.20 17.39
N LYS A 502 -31.96 -2.52 17.33
CA LYS A 502 -32.07 -1.05 17.45
C LYS A 502 -31.55 -0.58 18.81
N LEU A 503 -31.84 -1.31 19.89
CA LEU A 503 -31.32 -0.99 21.23
C LEU A 503 -29.78 -1.16 21.28
N LEU A 504 -29.25 -2.22 20.68
CA LEU A 504 -27.81 -2.44 20.56
C LEU A 504 -27.13 -1.35 19.75
N ALA A 505 -27.71 -0.97 18.59
CA ALA A 505 -27.20 0.12 17.77
C ALA A 505 -27.18 1.47 18.52
N GLY A 506 -28.21 1.74 19.35
CA GLY A 506 -28.26 2.91 20.23
C GLY A 506 -27.16 2.90 21.30
N LYS A 507 -26.90 1.75 21.94
CA LYS A 507 -25.79 1.59 22.88
C LYS A 507 -24.43 1.80 22.20
N GLN A 508 -24.27 1.28 21.01
CA GLN A 508 -23.06 1.40 20.20
C GLN A 508 -22.75 2.88 19.85
N LYS A 509 -23.74 3.62 19.36
CA LYS A 509 -23.61 5.08 19.13
C LYS A 509 -23.14 5.81 20.39
N SER A 510 -23.71 5.48 21.54
CA SER A 510 -23.36 6.10 22.81
C SER A 510 -21.93 5.76 23.26
N SER A 511 -21.52 4.51 23.12
CA SER A 511 -20.17 4.06 23.51
C SER A 511 -19.08 4.65 22.61
N GLU A 512 -19.36 4.86 21.31
CA GLU A 512 -18.43 5.42 20.34
C GLU A 512 -18.42 6.97 20.29
N SER A 513 -19.27 7.63 21.07
CA SER A 513 -19.45 9.10 21.00
C SER A 513 -18.15 9.89 21.19
N LYS A 514 -17.26 9.45 22.08
CA LYS A 514 -15.97 10.10 22.31
C LYS A 514 -15.03 9.96 21.12
N GLN A 515 -14.98 8.75 20.55
CA GLN A 515 -14.16 8.45 19.36
C GLN A 515 -14.66 9.23 18.13
N VAL A 516 -15.98 9.27 17.93
CA VAL A 516 -16.60 10.05 16.86
C VAL A 516 -16.30 11.55 17.02
N ALA A 517 -16.37 12.08 18.24
CA ALA A 517 -16.02 13.48 18.49
C ALA A 517 -14.56 13.80 18.15
N LEU A 518 -13.63 12.91 18.50
CA LEU A 518 -12.22 13.05 18.16
C LEU A 518 -12.00 12.94 16.63
N ALA A 519 -12.63 11.95 16.00
CA ALA A 519 -12.54 11.77 14.56
C ALA A 519 -13.10 12.97 13.79
N LEU A 520 -14.18 13.57 14.28
CA LEU A 520 -14.80 14.76 13.72
C LEU A 520 -13.89 16.00 13.89
N GLU A 521 -13.31 16.19 15.06
CA GLU A 521 -12.33 17.26 15.32
C GLU A 521 -11.13 17.14 14.38
N GLN A 522 -10.54 15.95 14.25
CA GLN A 522 -9.43 15.69 13.33
C GLN A 522 -9.81 15.93 11.87
N GLU A 523 -11.04 15.59 11.47
CA GLU A 523 -11.54 15.85 10.13
C GLU A 523 -11.73 17.36 9.88
N ILE A 524 -12.23 18.10 10.86
CA ILE A 524 -12.32 19.57 10.79
C ILE A 524 -10.91 20.17 10.67
N LEU A 525 -9.97 19.77 11.52
CA LEU A 525 -8.58 20.23 11.46
C LEU A 525 -8.00 20.07 10.04
N ARG A 526 -8.26 18.94 9.39
CA ARG A 526 -7.79 18.67 8.01
C ARG A 526 -8.28 19.71 6.99
N HIS A 527 -9.44 20.30 7.18
CA HIS A 527 -9.97 21.34 6.30
C HIS A 527 -9.29 22.70 6.47
N TYR A 528 -8.49 22.88 7.52
CA TYR A 528 -7.72 24.10 7.77
C TYR A 528 -6.22 23.89 7.61
N ASP A 529 -5.71 22.81 8.17
CA ASP A 529 -4.30 22.47 8.25
C ASP A 529 -4.14 20.95 8.28
N GLU A 530 -3.71 20.36 7.15
CA GLU A 530 -3.55 18.91 7.01
C GLU A 530 -2.43 18.38 7.93
N GLU A 531 -1.37 19.17 8.14
CA GLU A 531 -0.26 18.78 9.01
C GLU A 531 -0.69 18.74 10.48
N ALA A 532 -1.42 19.75 10.95
CA ALA A 532 -1.98 19.77 12.31
C ALA A 532 -2.95 18.62 12.56
N ALA A 533 -3.79 18.28 11.57
CA ALA A 533 -4.69 17.13 11.66
C ALA A 533 -3.94 15.80 11.76
N LEU A 534 -2.90 15.64 10.95
CA LEU A 534 -2.06 14.45 10.97
C LEU A 534 -1.31 14.33 12.30
N ARG A 535 -0.77 15.42 12.81
CA ARG A 535 -0.12 15.47 14.12
C ARG A 535 -1.05 15.04 15.25
N SER A 536 -2.28 15.56 15.28
CA SER A 536 -3.28 15.16 16.27
C SER A 536 -3.57 13.66 16.23
N ARG A 537 -3.67 13.05 15.03
CA ARG A 537 -3.85 11.61 14.88
C ARG A 537 -2.66 10.80 15.39
N ILE A 538 -1.45 11.26 15.10
CA ILE A 538 -0.19 10.63 15.52
C ILE A 538 -0.08 10.62 17.05
N GLU A 539 -0.38 11.73 17.69
CA GLU A 539 -0.32 11.87 19.16
C GLU A 539 -1.32 10.97 19.89
N ASP A 540 -2.44 10.61 19.24
CA ASP A 540 -3.45 9.72 19.81
C ASP A 540 -3.28 8.24 19.41
N ASP A 541 -2.42 7.94 18.44
CA ASP A 541 -2.22 6.59 17.92
C ASP A 541 -1.60 5.64 18.95
N PRO A 542 -2.24 4.49 19.27
CA PRO A 542 -1.74 3.55 20.28
C PRO A 542 -0.40 2.91 19.88
N VAL A 543 -0.17 2.67 18.59
CA VAL A 543 1.09 2.07 18.10
C VAL A 543 2.23 3.08 18.26
N VAL A 544 1.98 4.35 17.97
CA VAL A 544 2.96 5.43 18.16
C VAL A 544 3.27 5.61 19.64
N LYS A 545 2.25 5.65 20.51
CA LYS A 545 2.42 5.74 21.97
C LYS A 545 3.29 4.59 22.48
N LYS A 546 3.06 3.38 21.98
CA LYS A 546 3.86 2.20 22.36
C LYS A 546 5.30 2.28 21.88
N ALA A 547 5.52 2.74 20.67
CA ALA A 547 6.88 2.95 20.15
C ALA A 547 7.63 4.04 20.94
N LEU A 548 6.97 5.14 21.30
CA LEU A 548 7.55 6.17 22.16
C LEU A 548 7.94 5.63 23.54
N GLU A 549 7.05 4.85 24.18
CA GLU A 549 7.32 4.19 25.47
C GLU A 549 8.59 3.33 25.41
N VAL A 550 8.72 2.53 24.34
CA VAL A 550 9.88 1.64 24.17
C VAL A 550 11.17 2.40 23.92
N LEU A 551 11.13 3.45 23.08
CA LEU A 551 12.32 4.23 22.77
C LEU A 551 12.79 5.12 23.94
N GLN A 552 11.91 5.44 24.86
CA GLN A 552 12.20 6.21 26.07
C GLN A 552 12.70 5.35 27.24
N ASP A 553 12.62 4.01 27.14
CA ASP A 553 13.13 3.05 28.13
C ASP A 553 14.31 2.26 27.55
N PRO A 554 15.58 2.68 27.80
CA PRO A 554 16.75 2.00 27.26
C PRO A 554 16.89 0.54 27.70
N GLY A 555 16.42 0.20 28.91
CA GLY A 555 16.46 -1.17 29.43
C GLY A 555 15.52 -2.08 28.64
N ARG A 556 14.28 -1.65 28.45
CA ARG A 556 13.28 -2.38 27.65
C ARG A 556 13.71 -2.49 26.20
N TYR A 557 14.20 -1.39 25.60
CA TYR A 557 14.70 -1.38 24.22
C TYR A 557 15.82 -2.41 24.03
N SER A 558 16.79 -2.44 24.92
CA SER A 558 17.91 -3.42 24.89
C SER A 558 17.41 -4.85 25.04
N THR A 559 16.47 -5.11 25.96
CA THR A 559 15.88 -6.45 26.17
C THR A 559 15.19 -6.98 24.91
N LEU A 560 14.47 -6.13 24.18
CA LEU A 560 13.78 -6.51 22.94
C LEU A 560 14.74 -6.87 21.80
N LEU A 561 15.99 -6.39 21.82
CA LEU A 561 17.03 -6.70 20.84
C LEU A 561 18.00 -7.80 21.31
N SER A 562 17.81 -8.34 22.50
CA SER A 562 18.60 -9.44 23.07
C SER A 562 18.00 -10.81 22.71
N PRO A 563 18.79 -11.91 22.78
CA PRO A 563 18.34 -13.27 22.46
C PRO A 563 17.12 -13.74 23.22
#